data_e5b59bf0229eeb3ee54756d346614ddf
#
_entry.id   e5b59bf0229eeb3ee54756d346614ddf
#
_cell.length_a   1.000
_cell.length_b   1.000
_cell.length_c   1.000
_cell.angle_alpha   90.00
_cell.angle_beta   90.00
_cell.angle_gamma   90.00
#
_symmetry.space_group_name_H-M   'P 1'
#
loop_
_entity.id
_entity.type
_entity.pdbx_description
1 polymer ?
#
loop_
_entity_poly.entity_id
_entity_poly.type
_entity_poly.pdbx_seq_one_letter_code
_entity_poly.pdbx_strand_id
1 'polypeptide(L)'
;MTRAAIYARVSTEGQDLAGQERDLQREVERRGWSLIETYREKVTGTGKIERTEYDRLLRDAAAQGRPWNHLLVWALHRFSREATFTKATQAVLDLERLGVTFHSLKEPTLDTPEDGNPNLGRDVLLALHPVIASFESKRRSERVRVAMREIREGRRQTRSGRPPGRPRRVTPELLEKIRVLRDEGHLPWSQVAQNLHVPAGSCRKRHSDAARARAVAASSPEVKTGPTEP
;
A
#
# COMPACT_ATOMS: atom_id res chain seq x y z
N MET A 1 38.14 -10.10 -9.90
CA MET A 1 37.90 -8.73 -9.42
C MET A 1 36.38 -8.58 -9.24
N THR A 2 35.92 -8.19 -8.06
CA THR A 2 34.49 -8.08 -7.70
C THR A 2 33.88 -6.93 -8.49
N ARG A 3 32.75 -7.19 -9.17
CA ARG A 3 32.03 -6.21 -10.01
C ARG A 3 30.80 -5.73 -9.28
N ALA A 4 30.70 -4.43 -9.06
CA ALA A 4 29.65 -3.81 -8.27
C ALA A 4 28.79 -2.84 -9.06
N ALA A 5 27.53 -2.73 -8.65
CA ALA A 5 26.63 -1.63 -9.00
C ALA A 5 26.31 -0.80 -7.74
N ILE A 6 26.00 0.45 -7.91
CA ILE A 6 25.48 1.31 -6.83
C ILE A 6 24.06 1.77 -7.16
N TYR A 7 23.23 1.89 -6.11
CA TYR A 7 21.91 2.50 -6.24
C TYR A 7 21.81 3.69 -5.28
N ALA A 8 21.55 4.86 -5.86
CA ALA A 8 21.35 6.11 -5.13
C ALA A 8 19.98 6.70 -5.41
N ARG A 9 19.27 7.12 -4.36
CA ARG A 9 17.95 7.76 -4.47
C ARG A 9 17.99 9.20 -3.96
N VAL A 10 17.46 10.09 -4.77
CA VAL A 10 17.35 11.52 -4.46
C VAL A 10 15.96 11.93 -4.08
N SER A 11 15.83 12.76 -3.05
CA SER A 11 14.71 13.66 -2.88
C SER A 11 14.98 14.98 -3.62
N THR A 12 13.92 15.72 -3.99
CA THR A 12 13.96 16.97 -4.76
C THR A 12 14.79 18.11 -4.16
N GLU A 13 15.23 18.00 -2.92
CA GLU A 13 16.14 18.92 -2.27
C GLU A 13 17.59 18.53 -2.57
N GLY A 14 18.09 18.98 -3.72
CA GLY A 14 19.32 18.58 -4.42
C GLY A 14 20.65 18.62 -3.69
N GLN A 15 20.72 18.75 -2.37
CA GLN A 15 21.98 18.85 -1.63
C GLN A 15 22.59 17.51 -1.16
N ASP A 16 21.81 16.44 -1.08
CA ASP A 16 22.27 15.18 -0.47
C ASP A 16 22.72 14.09 -1.47
N LEU A 17 22.51 14.28 -2.76
CA LEU A 17 22.79 13.30 -3.81
C LEU A 17 24.27 13.09 -4.08
N ALA A 18 24.97 14.21 -4.33
CA ALA A 18 26.37 14.17 -4.66
C ALA A 18 27.23 13.67 -3.48
N GLY A 19 26.68 13.82 -2.25
CA GLY A 19 27.26 13.25 -1.04
C GLY A 19 27.09 11.72 -0.99
N GLN A 20 25.87 11.23 -1.16
CA GLN A 20 25.60 9.80 -1.12
C GLN A 20 26.34 9.02 -2.23
N GLU A 21 26.32 9.54 -3.43
CA GLU A 21 27.01 8.89 -4.55
C GLU A 21 28.53 8.86 -4.32
N ARG A 22 29.11 9.97 -3.86
CA ARG A 22 30.55 10.02 -3.50
C ARG A 22 30.91 9.03 -2.41
N ASP A 23 30.07 8.91 -1.36
CA ASP A 23 30.30 7.97 -0.28
C ASP A 23 30.25 6.53 -0.78
N LEU A 24 29.27 6.19 -1.66
CA LEU A 24 29.17 4.88 -2.27
C LEU A 24 30.36 4.58 -3.18
N GLN A 25 30.82 5.52 -3.98
CA GLN A 25 32.00 5.35 -4.85
C GLN A 25 33.27 5.11 -4.01
N ARG A 26 33.48 5.90 -2.97
CA ARG A 26 34.61 5.70 -2.05
C ARG A 26 34.58 4.33 -1.39
N GLU A 27 33.40 3.84 -1.02
CA GLU A 27 33.27 2.50 -0.43
C GLU A 27 33.59 1.39 -1.44
N VAL A 28 33.15 1.53 -2.69
CA VAL A 28 33.52 0.62 -3.80
C VAL A 28 35.05 0.59 -3.99
N GLU A 29 35.70 1.77 -4.00
CA GLU A 29 37.14 1.89 -4.11
C GLU A 29 37.87 1.27 -2.89
N ARG A 30 37.38 1.56 -1.67
CA ARG A 30 37.94 1.02 -0.42
C ARG A 30 37.89 -0.51 -0.39
N ARG A 31 36.85 -1.12 -0.94
CA ARG A 31 36.68 -2.57 -1.04
C ARG A 31 37.48 -3.19 -2.21
N GLY A 32 38.12 -2.38 -3.06
CA GLY A 32 38.86 -2.84 -4.24
C GLY A 32 37.93 -3.42 -5.31
N TRP A 33 36.69 -2.98 -5.39
CA TRP A 33 35.71 -3.42 -6.36
C TRP A 33 35.75 -2.57 -7.64
N SER A 34 35.30 -3.17 -8.75
CA SER A 34 35.08 -2.42 -10.00
C SER A 34 33.63 -1.93 -10.08
N LEU A 35 33.44 -0.62 -10.11
CA LEU A 35 32.12 -0.03 -10.34
C LEU A 35 31.74 -0.22 -11.81
N ILE A 36 30.66 -0.95 -12.06
CA ILE A 36 30.16 -1.27 -13.41
C ILE A 36 28.95 -0.41 -13.77
N GLU A 37 28.02 -0.19 -12.80
CA GLU A 37 26.77 0.50 -13.09
C GLU A 37 26.34 1.40 -11.92
N THR A 38 25.63 2.49 -12.25
CA THR A 38 25.08 3.43 -11.26
C THR A 38 23.62 3.70 -11.59
N TYR A 39 22.73 3.28 -10.69
CA TYR A 39 21.30 3.52 -10.77
C TYR A 39 20.93 4.75 -9.93
N ARG A 40 20.50 5.83 -10.60
CA ARG A 40 20.17 7.13 -9.98
C ARG A 40 18.69 7.39 -10.05
N GLU A 41 17.99 7.21 -8.95
CA GLU A 41 16.55 7.44 -8.86
C GLU A 41 16.23 8.88 -8.43
N LYS A 42 15.52 9.63 -9.28
CA LYS A 42 15.03 10.98 -8.95
C LYS A 42 13.59 10.89 -8.42
N VAL A 43 13.36 11.38 -7.20
CA VAL A 43 12.01 11.52 -6.65
C VAL A 43 11.45 12.88 -7.05
N THR A 44 10.44 12.90 -7.93
CA THR A 44 9.74 14.14 -8.28
C THR A 44 8.75 14.52 -7.18
N GLY A 45 8.65 15.81 -6.84
CA GLY A 45 7.83 16.34 -5.73
C GLY A 45 6.31 16.15 -5.86
N THR A 46 5.82 15.60 -6.96
CA THR A 46 4.39 15.35 -7.22
C THR A 46 3.83 14.07 -6.61
N GLY A 47 4.64 13.33 -5.83
CA GLY A 47 4.19 12.12 -5.12
C GLY A 47 3.92 10.89 -6.00
N LYS A 48 4.00 11.00 -7.32
CA LYS A 48 4.01 9.87 -8.24
C LYS A 48 5.46 9.53 -8.56
N ILE A 49 6.02 8.59 -7.83
CA ILE A 49 7.39 8.14 -8.04
C ILE A 49 7.35 7.08 -9.13
N GLU A 50 7.74 7.45 -10.34
CA GLU A 50 8.13 6.47 -11.35
C GLU A 50 9.56 6.02 -10.99
N ARG A 51 9.72 4.75 -10.62
CA ARG A 51 10.99 4.17 -10.21
C ARG A 51 11.67 3.47 -11.38
N THR A 52 11.88 4.21 -12.44
CA THR A 52 12.45 3.69 -13.67
C THR A 52 13.81 3.05 -13.46
N GLU A 53 14.65 3.64 -12.62
CA GLU A 53 15.98 3.12 -12.33
C GLU A 53 15.97 1.92 -11.38
N TYR A 54 15.05 1.86 -10.41
CA TYR A 54 14.84 0.68 -9.59
C TYR A 54 14.30 -0.50 -10.42
N ASP A 55 13.34 -0.24 -11.30
CA ASP A 55 12.79 -1.27 -12.18
C ASP A 55 13.83 -1.73 -13.22
N ARG A 56 14.75 -0.83 -13.67
CA ARG A 56 15.91 -1.19 -14.49
C ARG A 56 16.88 -2.08 -13.72
N LEU A 57 17.22 -1.69 -12.50
CA LEU A 57 18.09 -2.48 -11.62
C LEU A 57 17.55 -3.91 -11.43
N LEU A 58 16.25 -4.09 -11.18
CA LEU A 58 15.66 -5.43 -11.00
C LEU A 58 15.69 -6.25 -12.30
N ARG A 59 15.46 -5.61 -13.46
CA ARG A 59 15.58 -6.31 -14.76
C ARG A 59 17.02 -6.74 -15.04
N ASP A 60 17.98 -5.85 -14.77
CA ASP A 60 19.40 -6.15 -14.96
C ASP A 60 19.86 -7.23 -13.97
N ALA A 61 19.36 -7.20 -12.71
CA ALA A 61 19.63 -8.23 -11.71
C ALA A 61 19.14 -9.62 -12.14
N ALA A 62 17.99 -9.67 -12.83
CA ALA A 62 17.41 -10.93 -13.31
C ALA A 62 17.98 -11.40 -14.66
N ALA A 63 18.75 -10.56 -15.36
CA ALA A 63 19.27 -10.88 -16.68
C ALA A 63 20.38 -11.95 -16.63
N GLN A 64 20.34 -12.90 -17.57
CA GLN A 64 21.44 -13.83 -17.78
C GLN A 64 22.69 -13.06 -18.26
N GLY A 65 23.83 -13.34 -17.60
CA GLY A 65 25.09 -12.67 -17.95
C GLY A 65 25.20 -11.22 -17.45
N ARG A 66 24.44 -10.86 -16.41
CA ARG A 66 24.55 -9.52 -15.79
C ARG A 66 26.02 -9.17 -15.51
N PRO A 67 26.41 -7.89 -15.78
CA PRO A 67 27.83 -7.49 -15.72
C PRO A 67 28.35 -7.27 -14.29
N TRP A 68 27.50 -7.28 -13.27
CA TRP A 68 27.84 -7.05 -11.86
C TRP A 68 27.12 -8.09 -10.98
N ASN A 69 27.67 -8.38 -9.80
CA ASN A 69 27.10 -9.33 -8.84
C ASN A 69 26.96 -8.78 -7.42
N HIS A 70 27.50 -7.60 -7.15
CA HIS A 70 27.35 -6.90 -5.88
C HIS A 70 26.55 -5.61 -6.08
N LEU A 71 25.59 -5.35 -5.18
CA LEU A 71 24.83 -4.12 -5.15
C LEU A 71 25.11 -3.39 -3.84
N LEU A 72 25.65 -2.18 -3.91
CA LEU A 72 25.86 -1.31 -2.77
C LEU A 72 24.83 -0.18 -2.75
N VAL A 73 24.15 -0.01 -1.61
CA VAL A 73 23.20 1.07 -1.37
C VAL A 73 23.66 1.93 -0.19
N TRP A 74 23.25 3.19 -0.15
CA TRP A 74 23.63 4.07 0.95
C TRP A 74 22.96 3.68 2.28
N ALA A 75 21.66 3.34 2.23
CA ALA A 75 20.90 2.84 3.38
C ALA A 75 19.66 2.09 2.90
N LEU A 76 19.19 1.13 3.67
CA LEU A 76 18.05 0.28 3.34
C LEU A 76 16.77 1.08 3.08
N HIS A 77 16.48 2.11 3.89
CA HIS A 77 15.29 2.95 3.70
C HIS A 77 15.35 3.81 2.42
N ARG A 78 16.53 3.99 1.83
CA ARG A 78 16.71 4.67 0.53
C ARG A 78 16.51 3.69 -0.62
N PHE A 79 16.74 2.42 -0.39
CA PHE A 79 16.56 1.37 -1.40
C PHE A 79 15.09 0.96 -1.57
N SER A 80 14.36 0.75 -0.49
CA SER A 80 12.96 0.32 -0.54
C SER A 80 12.00 1.39 -1.05
N ARG A 81 10.96 0.94 -1.77
CA ARG A 81 9.87 1.82 -2.27
C ARG A 81 8.98 2.34 -1.15
N GLU A 82 8.72 1.52 -0.15
CA GLU A 82 7.85 1.86 0.97
C GLU A 82 8.71 2.03 2.22
N ALA A 83 8.30 3.00 3.06
CA ALA A 83 8.98 3.32 4.32
C ALA A 83 8.83 2.22 5.39
N THR A 84 8.53 0.97 5.00
CA THR A 84 8.40 -0.14 5.92
C THR A 84 9.63 -1.02 5.86
N PHE A 85 10.14 -1.38 7.03
CA PHE A 85 11.28 -2.30 7.17
C PHE A 85 11.03 -3.63 6.44
N THR A 86 9.82 -4.16 6.55
CA THR A 86 9.40 -5.43 5.95
C THR A 86 9.61 -5.46 4.44
N LYS A 87 9.16 -4.43 3.72
CA LYS A 87 9.30 -4.41 2.27
C LYS A 87 10.72 -4.16 1.81
N ALA A 88 11.46 -3.38 2.59
CA ALA A 88 12.87 -3.18 2.33
C ALA A 88 13.66 -4.49 2.44
N THR A 89 13.43 -5.25 3.50
CA THR A 89 14.07 -6.55 3.72
C THR A 89 13.63 -7.59 2.67
N GLN A 90 12.35 -7.60 2.27
CA GLN A 90 11.89 -8.46 1.20
C GLN A 90 12.61 -8.18 -0.13
N ALA A 91 12.82 -6.91 -0.47
CA ALA A 91 13.55 -6.54 -1.68
C ALA A 91 15.01 -7.03 -1.66
N VAL A 92 15.66 -7.03 -0.49
CA VAL A 92 17.00 -7.62 -0.32
C VAL A 92 16.97 -9.13 -0.56
N LEU A 93 16.03 -9.85 0.05
CA LEU A 93 15.87 -11.29 -0.14
C LEU A 93 15.59 -11.67 -1.60
N ASP A 94 14.80 -10.84 -2.31
CA ASP A 94 14.49 -11.09 -3.71
C ASP A 94 15.73 -10.91 -4.60
N LEU A 95 16.59 -9.93 -4.30
CA LEU A 95 17.88 -9.76 -4.98
C LEU A 95 18.83 -10.94 -4.72
N GLU A 96 18.88 -11.43 -3.49
CA GLU A 96 19.70 -12.60 -3.15
C GLU A 96 19.26 -13.86 -3.88
N ARG A 97 17.94 -14.06 -4.04
CA ARG A 97 17.41 -15.18 -4.86
C ARG A 97 17.86 -15.09 -6.31
N LEU A 98 18.11 -13.88 -6.80
CA LEU A 98 18.69 -13.63 -8.12
C LEU A 98 20.23 -13.76 -8.12
N GLY A 99 20.84 -14.13 -6.99
CA GLY A 99 22.29 -14.28 -6.85
C GLY A 99 23.03 -12.93 -6.78
N VAL A 100 22.38 -11.87 -6.29
CA VAL A 100 23.01 -10.57 -6.01
C VAL A 100 23.44 -10.52 -4.56
N THR A 101 24.71 -10.18 -4.30
CA THR A 101 25.21 -9.86 -2.98
C THR A 101 24.86 -8.42 -2.62
N PHE A 102 24.04 -8.24 -1.59
CA PHE A 102 23.56 -6.93 -1.17
C PHE A 102 24.43 -6.34 -0.06
N HIS A 103 24.73 -5.03 -0.15
CA HIS A 103 25.48 -4.27 0.86
C HIS A 103 24.82 -2.96 1.17
N SER A 104 24.78 -2.58 2.45
CA SER A 104 24.30 -1.28 2.93
C SER A 104 25.42 -0.52 3.64
N LEU A 105 25.73 0.69 3.17
CA LEU A 105 26.78 1.50 3.76
C LEU A 105 26.46 1.92 5.21
N LYS A 106 25.20 2.20 5.50
CA LYS A 106 24.75 2.65 6.84
C LYS A 106 24.32 1.52 7.77
N GLU A 107 23.93 0.38 7.20
CA GLU A 107 23.51 -0.80 7.95
C GLU A 107 24.30 -2.05 7.51
N PRO A 108 25.60 -2.17 7.84
CA PRO A 108 26.43 -3.34 7.46
C PRO A 108 25.90 -4.67 8.01
N THR A 109 25.09 -4.63 9.07
CA THR A 109 24.42 -5.82 9.61
C THR A 109 23.41 -6.45 8.65
N LEU A 110 23.06 -5.75 7.57
CA LEU A 110 22.15 -6.24 6.52
C LEU A 110 22.90 -6.80 5.31
N ASP A 111 24.23 -6.68 5.29
CA ASP A 111 25.06 -7.19 4.19
C ASP A 111 24.86 -8.69 4.02
N THR A 112 24.74 -9.11 2.77
CA THR A 112 24.73 -10.54 2.45
C THR A 112 26.06 -11.13 2.86
N PRO A 113 26.08 -12.28 3.61
CA PRO A 113 27.31 -12.94 3.98
C PRO A 113 28.14 -13.31 2.75
N GLU A 114 29.44 -13.03 2.82
CA GLU A 114 30.43 -13.46 1.84
C GLU A 114 31.25 -14.63 2.43
N ASP A 115 31.68 -15.55 1.58
CA ASP A 115 32.63 -16.61 1.90
C ASP A 115 32.27 -17.49 3.11
N GLY A 116 30.96 -17.76 3.29
CA GLY A 116 30.52 -18.67 4.36
C GLY A 116 30.60 -18.08 5.78
N ASN A 117 30.95 -16.80 5.93
CA ASN A 117 31.00 -16.14 7.22
C ASN A 117 29.58 -15.72 7.65
N PRO A 118 28.97 -16.36 8.68
CA PRO A 118 27.59 -16.09 9.05
C PRO A 118 27.44 -14.66 9.60
N ASN A 119 26.45 -13.91 9.08
CA ASN A 119 26.05 -12.62 9.63
C ASN A 119 24.88 -12.83 10.61
N LEU A 120 25.18 -13.18 11.86
CA LEU A 120 24.18 -13.48 12.89
C LEU A 120 23.18 -12.32 13.09
N GLY A 121 23.66 -11.08 13.02
CA GLY A 121 22.79 -9.90 13.15
C GLY A 121 21.72 -9.84 12.04
N ARG A 122 22.15 -10.15 10.83
CA ARG A 122 21.26 -10.26 9.67
C ARG A 122 20.26 -11.41 9.82
N ASP A 123 20.71 -12.58 10.22
CA ASP A 123 19.88 -13.77 10.38
C ASP A 123 18.79 -13.54 11.42
N VAL A 124 19.10 -12.89 12.54
CA VAL A 124 18.14 -12.48 13.56
C VAL A 124 17.12 -11.48 12.99
N LEU A 125 17.56 -10.45 12.24
CA LEU A 125 16.66 -9.49 11.61
C LEU A 125 15.73 -10.16 10.59
N LEU A 126 16.23 -11.08 9.80
CA LEU A 126 15.43 -11.86 8.85
C LEU A 126 14.42 -12.77 9.55
N ALA A 127 14.82 -13.43 10.65
CA ALA A 127 13.92 -14.24 11.45
C ALA A 127 12.80 -13.44 12.11
N LEU A 128 13.04 -12.16 12.46
CA LEU A 128 12.02 -11.25 13.00
C LEU A 128 11.11 -10.64 11.92
N HIS A 129 11.48 -10.74 10.65
CA HIS A 129 10.72 -10.16 9.54
C HIS A 129 9.22 -10.52 9.54
N PRO A 130 8.78 -11.79 9.69
CA PRO A 130 7.36 -12.14 9.72
C PRO A 130 6.62 -11.51 10.90
N VAL A 131 7.28 -11.38 12.05
CA VAL A 131 6.72 -10.78 13.26
C VAL A 131 6.48 -9.30 13.03
N ILE A 132 7.48 -8.58 12.52
CA ILE A 132 7.37 -7.15 12.19
C ILE A 132 6.26 -6.92 11.14
N ALA A 133 6.20 -7.75 10.09
CA ALA A 133 5.16 -7.72 9.07
C ALA A 133 3.74 -7.83 9.68
N SER A 134 3.58 -8.75 10.63
CA SER A 134 2.32 -8.93 11.36
C SER A 134 1.93 -7.69 12.17
N PHE A 135 2.87 -7.08 12.88
CA PHE A 135 2.62 -5.83 13.64
C PHE A 135 2.26 -4.66 12.72
N GLU A 136 2.97 -4.48 11.62
CA GLU A 136 2.67 -3.43 10.63
C GLU A 136 1.27 -3.61 10.04
N SER A 137 0.89 -4.84 9.71
CA SER A 137 -0.44 -5.18 9.20
C SER A 137 -1.55 -4.88 10.21
N LYS A 138 -1.36 -5.27 11.50
CA LYS A 138 -2.30 -4.96 12.59
C LYS A 138 -2.47 -3.46 12.78
N ARG A 139 -1.36 -2.69 12.86
CA ARG A 139 -1.41 -1.23 12.98
C ARG A 139 -2.10 -0.55 11.79
N ARG A 140 -1.90 -1.07 10.57
CA ARG A 140 -2.61 -0.56 9.38
C ARG A 140 -4.10 -0.82 9.50
N SER A 141 -4.52 -2.02 9.88
CA SER A 141 -5.92 -2.39 10.08
C SER A 141 -6.60 -1.54 11.16
N GLU A 142 -5.91 -1.26 12.25
CA GLU A 142 -6.41 -0.37 13.31
C GLU A 142 -6.62 1.06 12.81
N ARG A 143 -5.63 1.62 12.10
CA ARG A 143 -5.77 2.97 11.51
C ARG A 143 -6.95 3.06 10.54
N VAL A 144 -7.15 2.03 9.72
CA VAL A 144 -8.30 1.96 8.80
C VAL A 144 -9.62 1.86 9.59
N ARG A 145 -9.68 1.04 10.65
CA ARG A 145 -10.87 0.94 11.50
C ARG A 145 -11.23 2.27 12.16
N VAL A 146 -10.25 2.96 12.73
CA VAL A 146 -10.43 4.27 13.36
C VAL A 146 -10.93 5.28 12.31
N ALA A 147 -10.25 5.38 11.17
CA ALA A 147 -10.66 6.28 10.09
C ALA A 147 -12.09 5.99 9.59
N MET A 148 -12.45 4.71 9.44
CA MET A 148 -13.80 4.32 9.03
C MET A 148 -14.86 4.63 10.09
N ARG A 149 -14.52 4.54 11.38
CA ARG A 149 -15.40 4.96 12.46
C ARG A 149 -15.63 6.46 12.42
N GLU A 150 -14.56 7.26 12.33
CA GLU A 150 -14.64 8.72 12.23
C GLU A 150 -15.47 9.19 11.02
N ILE A 151 -15.36 8.49 9.88
CA ILE A 151 -16.16 8.80 8.68
C ILE A 151 -17.64 8.45 8.92
N ARG A 152 -17.95 7.33 9.57
CA ARG A 152 -19.35 6.97 9.89
C ARG A 152 -20.01 7.93 10.88
N GLU A 153 -19.22 8.46 11.80
CA GLU A 153 -19.64 9.43 12.80
C GLU A 153 -19.61 10.89 12.29
N GLY A 154 -19.31 11.09 11.01
CA GLY A 154 -19.27 12.40 10.36
C GLY A 154 -18.09 13.29 10.77
N ARG A 155 -17.18 12.80 11.62
CA ARG A 155 -16.00 13.57 12.10
C ARG A 155 -14.87 13.67 11.07
N ARG A 156 -14.90 12.84 10.03
CA ARG A 156 -13.89 12.82 8.95
C ARG A 156 -14.54 12.57 7.61
N GLN A 157 -14.07 13.26 6.58
CA GLN A 157 -14.47 12.99 5.19
C GLN A 157 -13.47 12.06 4.50
N THR A 158 -13.93 11.29 3.53
CA THR A 158 -13.05 10.57 2.63
C THR A 158 -12.30 11.54 1.73
N ARG A 159 -11.12 11.16 1.23
CA ARG A 159 -10.32 12.00 0.32
C ARG A 159 -11.09 12.44 -0.94
N SER A 160 -12.06 11.65 -1.38
CA SER A 160 -12.91 11.93 -2.54
C SER A 160 -14.22 12.63 -2.19
N GLY A 161 -14.50 12.91 -0.91
CA GLY A 161 -15.80 13.44 -0.44
C GLY A 161 -16.95 12.43 -0.54
N ARG A 162 -16.75 11.26 -1.11
CA ARG A 162 -17.79 10.23 -1.31
C ARG A 162 -17.84 9.28 -0.11
N PRO A 163 -19.00 8.72 0.25
CA PRO A 163 -19.09 7.67 1.27
C PRO A 163 -18.18 6.48 0.96
N PRO A 164 -17.56 5.85 1.97
CA PRO A 164 -16.71 4.70 1.75
C PRO A 164 -17.52 3.49 1.26
N GLY A 165 -16.91 2.72 0.37
CA GLY A 165 -17.50 1.51 -0.18
C GLY A 165 -17.83 1.61 -1.68
N ARG A 166 -18.36 0.51 -2.22
CA ARG A 166 -18.78 0.48 -3.62
C ARG A 166 -19.98 1.39 -3.80
N PRO A 167 -20.03 2.23 -4.87
CA PRO A 167 -21.19 3.06 -5.16
C PRO A 167 -22.46 2.22 -5.17
N ARG A 168 -23.50 2.73 -4.53
CA ARG A 168 -24.80 2.04 -4.50
C ARG A 168 -25.42 2.09 -5.89
N ARG A 169 -25.70 0.93 -6.48
CA ARG A 169 -26.39 0.85 -7.78
C ARG A 169 -27.83 1.38 -7.71
N VAL A 170 -28.43 1.35 -6.52
CA VAL A 170 -29.79 1.83 -6.27
C VAL A 170 -29.68 3.08 -5.41
N THR A 171 -29.94 4.25 -6.01
CA THR A 171 -30.05 5.55 -5.33
C THR A 171 -31.38 5.67 -4.59
N PRO A 172 -31.56 6.68 -3.70
CA PRO A 172 -32.86 6.92 -3.04
C PRO A 172 -34.01 7.11 -4.04
N GLU A 173 -33.78 7.88 -5.11
CA GLU A 173 -34.80 8.13 -6.16
C GLU A 173 -35.15 6.86 -6.91
N LEU A 174 -34.14 6.01 -7.16
CA LEU A 174 -34.34 4.73 -7.82
C LEU A 174 -35.06 3.73 -6.90
N LEU A 175 -34.81 3.81 -5.58
CA LEU A 175 -35.51 3.01 -4.57
C LEU A 175 -37.01 3.35 -4.54
N GLU A 176 -37.38 4.63 -4.66
CA GLU A 176 -38.79 5.05 -4.72
C GLU A 176 -39.47 4.53 -5.99
N LYS A 177 -38.78 4.60 -7.14
CA LYS A 177 -39.29 3.98 -8.38
C LYS A 177 -39.48 2.48 -8.25
N ILE A 178 -38.55 1.77 -7.58
CA ILE A 178 -38.67 0.34 -7.30
C ILE A 178 -39.93 0.07 -6.47
N ARG A 179 -40.19 0.93 -5.47
CA ARG A 179 -41.33 0.78 -4.58
C ARG A 179 -42.65 0.96 -5.33
N VAL A 180 -42.78 2.02 -6.12
CA VAL A 180 -43.99 2.27 -6.95
C VAL A 180 -44.25 1.09 -7.88
N LEU A 181 -43.25 0.64 -8.62
CA LEU A 181 -43.40 -0.46 -9.56
C LEU A 181 -43.70 -1.80 -8.87
N ARG A 182 -43.16 -2.03 -7.67
CA ARG A 182 -43.33 -3.30 -6.94
C ARG A 182 -44.58 -3.32 -6.06
N ASP A 183 -44.78 -2.28 -5.22
CA ASP A 183 -45.82 -2.28 -4.19
C ASP A 183 -47.15 -1.83 -4.76
N GLU A 184 -47.17 -0.81 -5.65
CA GLU A 184 -48.36 -0.28 -6.28
C GLU A 184 -48.67 -0.95 -7.63
N GLY A 185 -47.64 -1.17 -8.46
CA GLY A 185 -47.81 -1.79 -9.77
C GLY A 185 -47.78 -3.31 -9.76
N HIS A 186 -47.47 -3.95 -8.61
CA HIS A 186 -47.37 -5.41 -8.41
C HIS A 186 -46.49 -6.14 -9.44
N LEU A 187 -45.54 -5.44 -10.08
CA LEU A 187 -44.66 -6.02 -11.14
C LEU A 187 -43.69 -7.06 -10.57
N PRO A 188 -43.45 -8.16 -11.27
CA PRO A 188 -42.45 -9.14 -10.88
C PRO A 188 -41.04 -8.51 -10.92
N TRP A 189 -40.11 -9.03 -10.09
CA TRP A 189 -38.76 -8.48 -9.96
C TRP A 189 -37.96 -8.41 -11.27
N SER A 190 -38.24 -9.33 -12.20
CA SER A 190 -37.65 -9.33 -13.54
C SER A 190 -38.04 -8.10 -14.36
N GLN A 191 -39.31 -7.71 -14.32
CA GLN A 191 -39.83 -6.53 -15.03
C GLN A 191 -39.37 -5.24 -14.36
N VAL A 192 -39.37 -5.18 -13.02
CA VAL A 192 -38.80 -4.02 -12.29
C VAL A 192 -37.32 -3.82 -12.67
N ALA A 193 -36.56 -4.92 -12.75
CA ALA A 193 -35.14 -4.89 -13.15
C ALA A 193 -34.94 -4.38 -14.60
N GLN A 194 -35.77 -4.83 -15.52
CA GLN A 194 -35.76 -4.40 -16.92
C GLN A 194 -36.10 -2.91 -17.06
N ASN A 195 -37.20 -2.47 -16.42
CA ASN A 195 -37.64 -1.07 -16.50
C ASN A 195 -36.63 -0.06 -15.93
N LEU A 196 -35.87 -0.48 -14.92
CA LEU A 196 -34.92 0.39 -14.22
C LEU A 196 -33.45 0.16 -14.60
N HIS A 197 -33.17 -0.80 -15.50
CA HIS A 197 -31.83 -1.21 -15.90
C HIS A 197 -30.91 -1.54 -14.71
N VAL A 198 -31.46 -2.18 -13.67
CA VAL A 198 -30.75 -2.57 -12.44
C VAL A 198 -30.96 -4.06 -12.20
N PRO A 199 -29.91 -4.82 -11.81
CA PRO A 199 -30.08 -6.24 -11.53
C PRO A 199 -31.18 -6.54 -10.50
N ALA A 200 -32.05 -7.50 -10.77
CA ALA A 200 -33.22 -7.86 -9.95
C ALA A 200 -32.83 -8.15 -8.47
N GLY A 201 -31.69 -8.80 -8.24
CA GLY A 201 -31.15 -9.03 -6.89
C GLY A 201 -30.83 -7.74 -6.13
N SER A 202 -30.36 -6.70 -6.82
CA SER A 202 -30.09 -5.39 -6.21
C SER A 202 -31.38 -4.67 -5.86
N CYS A 203 -32.40 -4.74 -6.72
CA CYS A 203 -33.72 -4.16 -6.48
C CYS A 203 -34.40 -4.82 -5.26
N ARG A 204 -34.46 -6.17 -5.25
CA ARG A 204 -35.03 -6.96 -4.17
C ARG A 204 -34.38 -6.68 -2.82
N LYS A 205 -33.06 -6.74 -2.77
CA LYS A 205 -32.29 -6.51 -1.53
C LYS A 205 -32.57 -5.11 -0.96
N ARG A 206 -32.51 -4.09 -1.80
CA ARG A 206 -32.73 -2.69 -1.37
C ARG A 206 -34.14 -2.41 -0.90
N HIS A 207 -35.13 -2.97 -1.59
CA HIS A 207 -36.51 -2.88 -1.19
C HIS A 207 -36.74 -3.53 0.19
N SER A 208 -36.21 -4.75 0.38
CA SER A 208 -36.28 -5.47 1.67
C SER A 208 -35.56 -4.72 2.80
N ASP A 209 -34.36 -4.20 2.57
CA ASP A 209 -33.61 -3.41 3.56
C ASP A 209 -34.38 -2.15 3.98
N ALA A 210 -35.02 -1.46 3.02
CA ALA A 210 -35.82 -0.27 3.29
C ALA A 210 -37.12 -0.61 4.05
N ALA A 211 -37.75 -1.71 3.73
CA ALA A 211 -38.95 -2.18 4.46
C ALA A 211 -38.61 -2.51 5.92
N ARG A 212 -37.49 -3.19 6.17
CA ARG A 212 -37.02 -3.46 7.55
C ARG A 212 -36.70 -2.19 8.32
N ALA A 213 -36.02 -1.21 7.68
CA ALA A 213 -35.71 0.06 8.33
C ALA A 213 -36.96 0.83 8.74
N ARG A 214 -38.03 0.82 7.93
CA ARG A 214 -39.33 1.43 8.25
C ARG A 214 -40.02 0.70 9.41
N ALA A 215 -39.99 -0.63 9.42
CA ALA A 215 -40.58 -1.41 10.50
C ALA A 215 -39.90 -1.12 11.85
N VAL A 216 -38.57 -1.00 11.87
CA VAL A 216 -37.81 -0.61 13.07
C VAL A 216 -38.13 0.81 13.50
N ALA A 217 -38.24 1.76 12.57
CA ALA A 217 -38.60 3.15 12.90
C ALA A 217 -40.04 3.28 13.47
N ALA A 218 -40.96 2.45 12.95
CA ALA A 218 -42.35 2.41 13.44
C ALA A 218 -42.51 1.73 14.83
N SER A 219 -41.56 0.87 15.22
CA SER A 219 -41.56 0.18 16.50
C SER A 219 -40.80 0.88 17.62
N SER A 220 -40.12 2.00 17.33
CA SER A 220 -39.43 2.82 18.34
C SER A 220 -40.47 3.67 19.09
N PRO A 221 -40.62 3.57 20.41
CA PRO A 221 -41.56 4.38 21.17
C PRO A 221 -41.10 5.84 21.13
N GLU A 222 -42.05 6.73 20.84
CA GLU A 222 -41.89 8.18 20.99
C GLU A 222 -41.47 8.48 22.43
N VAL A 223 -40.27 8.97 22.64
CA VAL A 223 -39.87 9.62 23.87
C VAL A 223 -40.67 10.92 23.98
N LYS A 224 -41.79 10.86 24.70
CA LYS A 224 -42.53 12.07 25.08
C LYS A 224 -41.62 12.90 25.97
N THR A 225 -41.03 13.93 25.41
CA THR A 225 -40.50 15.07 26.15
C THR A 225 -41.69 15.77 26.81
N GLY A 226 -41.87 15.50 28.09
CA GLY A 226 -42.83 16.24 28.91
C GLY A 226 -42.40 17.72 29.02
N PRO A 227 -43.37 18.67 29.18
CA PRO A 227 -43.06 20.07 29.30
C PRO A 227 -42.29 20.31 30.62
N THR A 228 -41.13 20.99 30.51
CA THR A 228 -40.50 21.61 31.68
C THR A 228 -41.31 22.81 32.06
N GLU A 229 -42.04 22.70 33.17
CA GLU A 229 -42.68 23.88 33.81
C GLU A 229 -41.64 24.73 34.55
N PRO A 230 -41.89 26.05 34.69
CA PRO A 230 -40.95 27.10 35.10
C PRO A 230 -40.48 27.09 36.54
#